data_f263a78240c599d92bc96c2723fc4248
#
_entry.id   f263a78240c599d92bc96c2723fc4248
#
_cell.length_a   1.000
_cell.length_b   1.000
_cell.length_c   1.000
_cell.angle_alpha   90.00
_cell.angle_beta   90.00
_cell.angle_gamma   90.00
#
_symmetry.space_group_name_H-M   'P 1'
#
loop_
_entity.id
_entity.type
_entity.pdbx_description
1 polymer ?
#
loop_
_entity_poly.entity_id
_entity_poly.type
_entity_poly.pdbx_seq_one_letter_code
_entity_poly.pdbx_strand_id
1 'polypeptide(L)'
;MRAELIDPRDQTSQIDDPRYRVYFWDAVGRAKEEWQLSEADLDEVLEWIPSRSQGRTHSLWAVTRTATGVCLIRLRGIDLDTEPDQRPIWAKQVSR
;
A
#
# COMPACT_ATOMS: atom_id res chain seq x y z
N MET A 1 20.05 0.14 -4.46
CA MET A 1 19.12 0.37 -5.59
C MET A 1 19.77 -0.12 -6.88
N ARG A 2 18.98 -0.65 -7.76
CA ARG A 2 19.47 -1.15 -9.04
C ARG A 2 18.64 -0.55 -10.16
N ALA A 3 19.30 -0.03 -11.20
CA ALA A 3 18.64 0.60 -12.34
C ALA A 3 19.13 -0.07 -13.62
N GLU A 4 18.19 -0.41 -14.50
CA GLU A 4 18.50 -1.04 -15.78
C GLU A 4 17.68 -0.35 -16.87
N LEU A 5 18.29 -0.21 -18.05
CA LEU A 5 17.53 0.16 -19.23
C LEU A 5 16.79 -1.08 -19.75
N ILE A 6 15.52 -0.91 -20.04
CA ILE A 6 14.70 -2.02 -20.55
C ILE A 6 14.26 -1.75 -21.98
N ASP A 7 13.88 -2.81 -22.68
CA ASP A 7 13.31 -2.71 -24.02
C ASP A 7 11.84 -2.31 -23.88
N PRO A 8 11.38 -1.20 -24.48
CA PRO A 8 9.98 -0.82 -24.43
C PRO A 8 9.01 -1.89 -24.90
N ARG A 9 9.46 -2.83 -25.73
CA ARG A 9 8.62 -3.92 -26.22
C ARG A 9 8.30 -4.97 -25.18
N ASP A 10 9.00 -4.94 -24.03
CA ASP A 10 8.72 -5.87 -22.94
C ASP A 10 7.39 -5.55 -22.24
N GLN A 11 6.87 -4.37 -22.45
CA GLN A 11 5.62 -3.97 -21.83
C GLN A 11 4.45 -4.59 -22.59
N THR A 12 3.66 -5.42 -21.91
CA THR A 12 2.51 -6.09 -22.50
C THR A 12 1.18 -5.49 -22.06
N SER A 13 1.17 -4.74 -20.97
CA SER A 13 -0.03 -4.07 -20.48
C SER A 13 0.35 -2.93 -19.56
N GLN A 14 -0.59 -2.00 -19.36
CA GLN A 14 -0.44 -0.95 -18.36
C GLN A 14 -1.77 -0.66 -17.72
N ILE A 15 -1.72 -0.14 -16.49
CA ILE A 15 -2.89 0.28 -15.74
C ILE A 15 -2.86 1.79 -15.63
N ASP A 16 -3.83 2.46 -16.25
CA ASP A 16 -3.90 3.92 -16.28
C ASP A 16 -4.65 4.51 -15.09
N ASP A 17 -5.41 3.68 -14.36
CA ASP A 17 -6.20 4.09 -13.22
C ASP A 17 -5.77 3.28 -12.00
N PRO A 18 -4.62 3.61 -11.40
CA PRO A 18 -4.10 2.84 -10.28
C PRO A 18 -4.97 3.04 -9.04
N ARG A 19 -5.05 2.00 -8.24
CA ARG A 19 -5.71 2.04 -6.95
C ARG A 19 -4.70 1.82 -5.86
N TYR A 20 -4.94 2.49 -4.74
CA TYR A 20 -4.04 2.43 -3.60
C TYR A 20 -4.82 2.07 -2.36
N ARG A 21 -4.14 1.42 -1.40
CA ARG A 21 -4.67 1.22 -0.06
C ARG A 21 -3.74 1.86 0.94
N VAL A 22 -4.35 2.52 1.93
CA VAL A 22 -3.61 3.14 3.02
C VAL A 22 -4.22 2.62 4.31
N TYR A 23 -3.35 2.14 5.18
CA TYR A 23 -3.74 1.66 6.49
C TYR A 23 -3.12 2.56 7.54
N PHE A 24 -3.96 3.05 8.46
CA PHE A 24 -3.49 3.81 9.61
C PHE A 24 -3.72 3.00 10.87
N TRP A 25 -2.79 3.08 11.81
CA TRP A 25 -2.96 2.44 13.10
C TRP A 25 -2.38 3.30 14.21
N ASP A 26 -2.89 3.08 15.44
CA ASP A 26 -2.49 3.85 16.60
C ASP A 26 -1.17 3.36 17.19
N ALA A 27 -0.76 3.98 18.31
CA ALA A 27 0.52 3.69 18.94
C ALA A 27 0.63 2.26 19.49
N VAL A 28 -0.50 1.57 19.68
CA VAL A 28 -0.49 0.17 20.15
C VAL A 28 -0.60 -0.81 19.00
N GLY A 29 -0.51 -0.33 17.74
CA GLY A 29 -0.47 -1.20 16.59
C GLY A 29 -1.81 -1.72 16.13
N ARG A 30 -2.89 -1.03 16.41
CA ARG A 30 -4.22 -1.41 15.95
C ARG A 30 -4.65 -0.55 14.78
N ALA A 31 -5.22 -1.18 13.77
CA ALA A 31 -5.79 -0.44 12.65
C ALA A 31 -6.96 0.40 13.11
N LYS A 32 -6.91 1.69 12.81
CA LYS A 32 -8.02 2.60 13.05
C LYS A 32 -8.84 2.81 11.80
N GLU A 33 -8.15 2.87 10.66
CA GLU A 33 -8.80 3.15 9.39
C GLU A 33 -8.08 2.43 8.26
N GLU A 34 -8.87 1.95 7.31
CA GLU A 34 -8.39 1.37 6.07
C GLU A 34 -9.06 2.12 4.93
N TRP A 35 -8.27 2.64 4.02
CA TRP A 35 -8.76 3.44 2.89
C TRP A 35 -8.36 2.80 1.58
N GLN A 36 -9.29 2.79 0.63
CA GLN A 36 -8.96 2.52 -0.76
C GLN A 36 -9.13 3.81 -1.54
N LEU A 37 -8.07 4.21 -2.23
CA LEU A 37 -8.04 5.45 -3.00
C LEU A 37 -8.02 5.11 -4.48
N SER A 38 -8.88 5.77 -5.24
CA SER A 38 -8.97 5.60 -6.68
C SER A 38 -9.10 6.97 -7.33
N GLU A 39 -8.93 7.03 -8.65
CA GLU A 39 -9.01 8.27 -9.40
C GLU A 39 -8.02 9.32 -8.90
N ALA A 40 -6.82 8.87 -8.48
CA ALA A 40 -5.77 9.73 -7.96
C ALA A 40 -4.43 9.20 -8.41
N ASP A 41 -3.46 10.08 -8.62
CA ASP A 41 -2.10 9.66 -8.86
C ASP A 41 -1.34 9.54 -7.54
N LEU A 42 -0.11 9.05 -7.61
CA LEU A 42 0.70 8.83 -6.41
C LEU A 42 0.99 10.12 -5.67
N ASP A 43 1.22 11.21 -6.38
CA ASP A 43 1.53 12.50 -5.74
C ASP A 43 0.34 12.99 -4.91
N GLU A 44 -0.87 12.82 -5.43
CA GLU A 44 -2.08 13.18 -4.68
C GLU A 44 -2.23 12.34 -3.43
N VAL A 45 -1.94 11.04 -3.54
CA VAL A 45 -2.01 10.13 -2.40
C VAL A 45 -0.99 10.53 -1.34
N LEU A 46 0.24 10.85 -1.73
CA LEU A 46 1.29 11.24 -0.81
C LEU A 46 0.97 12.56 -0.10
N GLU A 47 0.27 13.46 -0.75
CA GLU A 47 -0.18 14.70 -0.12
C GLU A 47 -1.38 14.46 0.82
N TRP A 48 -2.23 13.52 0.47
CA TRP A 48 -3.41 13.20 1.25
C TRP A 48 -3.07 12.55 2.59
N ILE A 49 -2.06 11.68 2.61
CA ILE A 49 -1.70 10.91 3.81
C ILE A 49 -1.41 11.81 5.02
N PRO A 50 -0.58 12.86 4.93
CA PRO A 50 -0.32 13.71 6.10
C PRO A 50 -1.58 14.38 6.65
N SER A 51 -2.53 14.71 5.78
CA SER A 51 -3.76 15.38 6.20
C SER A 51 -4.68 14.45 6.99
N ARG A 52 -4.50 13.13 6.87
CA ARG A 52 -5.33 12.13 7.53
C ARG A 52 -4.63 11.40 8.67
N SER A 53 -3.31 11.44 8.70
CA SER A 53 -2.54 10.57 9.61
C SER A 53 -2.80 10.88 11.08
N GLN A 54 -2.99 12.15 11.44
CA GLN A 54 -3.20 12.56 12.83
C GLN A 54 -2.10 12.02 13.75
N GLY A 55 -0.87 12.02 13.26
CA GLY A 55 0.25 11.48 14.02
C GLY A 55 0.33 9.96 14.07
N ARG A 56 -0.58 9.27 13.42
CA ARG A 56 -0.58 7.80 13.38
C ARG A 56 0.42 7.27 12.35
N THR A 57 0.86 6.05 12.57
CA THR A 57 1.67 5.33 11.61
C THR A 57 0.80 4.86 10.44
N HIS A 58 1.41 4.72 9.28
CA HIS A 58 0.68 4.27 8.09
C HIS A 58 1.52 3.33 7.24
N SER A 59 0.85 2.61 6.36
CA SER A 59 1.48 1.93 5.23
C SER A 59 0.68 2.19 3.97
N LEU A 60 1.38 2.25 2.84
CA LEU A 60 0.81 2.56 1.53
C LEU A 60 1.09 1.41 0.57
N TRP A 61 0.07 0.98 -0.13
CA TRP A 61 0.12 -0.16 -1.02
C TRP A 61 -0.50 0.17 -2.37
N ALA A 62 0.10 -0.33 -3.44
CA ALA A 62 -0.57 -0.36 -4.72
C ALA A 62 -1.41 -1.64 -4.80
N VAL A 63 -2.57 -1.53 -5.43
CA VAL A 63 -3.50 -2.65 -5.57
C VAL A 63 -3.43 -3.15 -7.00
N THR A 64 -3.25 -4.45 -7.16
CA THR A 64 -3.32 -5.08 -8.46
C THR A 64 -4.22 -6.31 -8.38
N ARG A 65 -4.88 -6.61 -9.49
CA ARG A 65 -5.76 -7.76 -9.57
C ARG A 65 -5.07 -8.86 -10.36
N THR A 66 -5.18 -10.07 -9.83
CA THR A 66 -4.68 -11.27 -10.50
C THR A 66 -5.85 -12.20 -10.76
N ALA A 67 -5.60 -13.31 -11.45
CA ALA A 67 -6.62 -14.32 -11.68
C ALA A 67 -7.17 -14.92 -10.39
N THR A 68 -6.40 -14.87 -9.30
CA THR A 68 -6.77 -15.47 -8.02
C THR A 68 -7.23 -14.45 -6.98
N GLY A 69 -7.25 -13.15 -7.31
CA GLY A 69 -7.74 -12.14 -6.39
C GLY A 69 -6.97 -10.85 -6.41
N VAL A 70 -6.97 -10.17 -5.28
CA VAL A 70 -6.30 -8.88 -5.11
C VAL A 70 -4.92 -9.09 -4.51
N CYS A 71 -3.93 -8.44 -5.11
CA CYS A 71 -2.55 -8.47 -4.63
C CYS A 71 -2.13 -7.06 -4.24
N LEU A 72 -1.45 -6.94 -3.12
CA LEU A 72 -0.97 -5.66 -2.62
C LEU A 72 0.54 -5.57 -2.81
N ILE A 73 1.00 -4.45 -3.35
CA ILE A 73 2.42 -4.17 -3.52
C ILE A 73 2.77 -3.04 -2.56
N ARG A 74 3.66 -3.33 -1.61
CA ARG A 74 4.05 -2.32 -0.63
C ARG A 74 4.87 -1.21 -1.30
N LEU A 75 4.44 0.02 -1.10
CA LEU A 75 5.16 1.19 -1.58
C LEU A 75 5.86 1.92 -0.43
N ARG A 76 5.28 1.85 0.77
CA ARG A 76 5.78 2.62 1.91
C ARG A 76 5.24 2.02 3.20
N GLY A 77 6.05 2.06 4.27
CA GLY A 77 5.61 1.64 5.58
C GLY A 77 5.95 0.20 5.92
N ILE A 78 5.25 -0.34 6.91
CA ILE A 78 5.52 -1.67 7.45
C ILE A 78 5.04 -2.75 6.49
N ASP A 79 5.89 -3.77 6.30
CA ASP A 79 5.55 -4.96 5.55
C ASP A 79 4.58 -5.82 6.40
N LEU A 80 3.47 -6.24 5.80
CA LEU A 80 2.48 -7.07 6.48
C LEU A 80 3.04 -8.45 6.85
N ASP A 81 4.14 -8.87 6.21
CA ASP A 81 4.80 -10.13 6.50
C ASP A 81 5.92 -9.99 7.53
N THR A 82 6.05 -8.82 8.17
CA THR A 82 7.02 -8.60 9.22
C THR A 82 6.77 -9.58 10.39
N GLU A 83 7.85 -9.91 11.12
CA GLU A 83 7.78 -10.80 12.28
C GLU A 83 6.66 -10.38 13.24
N PRO A 84 5.95 -11.35 13.85
CA PRO A 84 4.75 -11.05 14.63
C PRO A 84 4.95 -10.04 15.75
N ASP A 85 6.14 -9.97 16.34
CA ASP A 85 6.44 -9.03 17.42
C ASP A 85 6.69 -7.60 16.91
N GLN A 86 6.81 -7.42 15.61
CA GLN A 86 7.12 -6.14 15.00
C GLN A 86 5.97 -5.58 14.17
N ARG A 87 4.97 -6.38 13.89
CA ARG A 87 3.86 -5.94 13.07
C ARG A 87 2.62 -5.66 13.91
N PRO A 88 1.76 -4.74 13.44
CA PRO A 88 0.50 -4.47 14.14
C PRO A 88 -0.38 -5.71 14.21
N ILE A 89 -1.18 -5.79 15.26
CA ILE A 89 -2.11 -6.92 15.46
C ILE A 89 -3.07 -7.06 14.28
N TRP A 90 -3.55 -5.95 13.74
CA TRP A 90 -4.50 -5.95 12.63
C TRP A 90 -3.94 -6.57 11.36
N ALA A 91 -2.61 -6.60 11.21
CA ALA A 91 -1.99 -7.14 9.99
C ALA A 91 -2.38 -8.58 9.73
N LYS A 92 -2.63 -9.36 10.78
CA LYS A 92 -3.10 -10.74 10.63
C LYS A 92 -4.51 -10.82 10.06
N GLN A 93 -5.34 -9.83 10.35
CA GLN A 93 -6.71 -9.79 9.85
C GLN A 93 -6.75 -9.34 8.39
N VAL A 94 -5.89 -8.41 8.02
CA VAL A 94 -5.85 -7.87 6.67
C VAL A 94 -5.29 -8.86 5.67
N SER A 95 -4.37 -9.72 6.09
CA SER A 95 -3.70 -10.68 5.20
C SER A 95 -4.54 -11.89 4.85
N ARG A 96 -5.77 -11.94 5.27
CA ARG A 96 -6.69 -13.04 4.92
C ARG A 96 -6.91 -13.18 3.43
#